data_17d47a00dddef3d7debe1bbcd8342196
#
_entry.id   17d47a00dddef3d7debe1bbcd8342196
#
_cell.length_a   1.000
_cell.length_b   1.000
_cell.length_c   1.000
_cell.angle_alpha   90.00
_cell.angle_beta   90.00
_cell.angle_gamma   90.00
#
_symmetry.space_group_name_H-M   'P 1'
#
loop_
_entity.id
_entity.type
_entity.pdbx_description
1 polymer ?
#
loop_
_entity_poly.entity_id
_entity_poly.type
_entity_poly.pdbx_seq_one_letter_code
_entity_poly.pdbx_strand_id
1 'polypeptide(L)'
;MLLFLMTIEDERERSYLAQIYEANKLKLYRIAYSIVKNHHDAEDCVQDVMIALIDHLDTFRMADEVHQKNMLFRICRNIAIDQYRSSMRRRGREVYAESEETWDIADDDEGVAEWFSRCQASQQLADMINSLEDIYSDVLYYFYYMHLSTAEISKMLHISEGNVRVRLTRARRMLLSRWKEELYELRSK
;
A
#
# COMPACT_ATOMS: atom_id res chain seq x y z
N MET A 1 21.60 10.83 -13.07
CA MET A 1 22.25 10.13 -11.94
C MET A 1 21.19 9.94 -10.86
N LEU A 2 21.06 8.74 -10.29
CA LEU A 2 20.00 8.43 -9.34
C LEU A 2 20.34 9.04 -7.98
N LEU A 3 19.69 10.17 -7.63
CA LEU A 3 19.99 10.96 -6.43
C LEU A 3 19.83 10.14 -5.14
N PHE A 4 18.85 9.25 -5.06
CA PHE A 4 18.63 8.42 -3.87
C PHE A 4 19.80 7.46 -3.55
N LEU A 5 20.60 7.06 -4.56
CA LEU A 5 21.77 6.21 -4.31
C LEU A 5 22.91 6.95 -3.61
N MET A 6 22.90 8.29 -3.64
CA MET A 6 23.93 9.10 -2.98
C MET A 6 23.71 9.22 -1.46
N THR A 7 22.53 8.93 -0.97
CA THR A 7 22.18 8.99 0.46
C THR A 7 22.54 7.71 1.22
N ILE A 8 22.96 6.67 0.49
CA ILE A 8 23.22 5.35 1.07
C ILE A 8 24.73 5.17 1.22
N GLU A 9 25.19 4.96 2.45
CA GLU A 9 26.62 4.76 2.77
C GLU A 9 27.08 3.33 2.46
N ASP A 10 26.23 2.33 2.70
CA ASP A 10 26.55 0.90 2.45
C ASP A 10 26.49 0.59 0.94
N GLU A 11 27.61 0.15 0.39
CA GLU A 11 27.74 -0.20 -1.03
C GLU A 11 26.89 -1.41 -1.43
N ARG A 12 26.66 -2.35 -0.51
CA ARG A 12 25.80 -3.52 -0.75
C ARG A 12 24.32 -3.10 -0.85
N GLU A 13 23.89 -2.23 0.02
CA GLU A 13 22.52 -1.66 -0.02
C GLU A 13 22.31 -0.83 -1.28
N ARG A 14 23.29 -0.02 -1.64
CA ARG A 14 23.27 0.77 -2.87
C ARG A 14 23.14 -0.11 -4.11
N SER A 15 23.93 -1.19 -4.20
CA SER A 15 23.88 -2.16 -5.31
C SER A 15 22.52 -2.87 -5.37
N TYR A 16 21.98 -3.28 -4.23
CA TYR A 16 20.69 -3.95 -4.13
C TYR A 16 19.54 -3.04 -4.60
N LEU A 17 19.49 -1.80 -4.12
CA LEU A 17 18.48 -0.81 -4.53
C LEU A 17 18.60 -0.44 -6.01
N ALA A 18 19.81 -0.36 -6.54
CA ALA A 18 20.01 -0.15 -7.98
C ALA A 18 19.43 -1.29 -8.82
N GLN A 19 19.58 -2.54 -8.38
CA GLN A 19 18.99 -3.71 -9.05
C GLN A 19 17.45 -3.66 -9.02
N ILE A 20 16.85 -3.33 -7.85
CA ILE A 20 15.41 -3.19 -7.70
C ILE A 20 14.89 -2.09 -8.65
N TYR A 21 15.56 -0.95 -8.69
CA TYR A 21 15.20 0.15 -9.57
C TYR A 21 15.22 -0.29 -11.03
N GLU A 22 16.33 -0.85 -11.51
CA GLU A 22 16.47 -1.27 -12.91
C GLU A 22 15.42 -2.31 -13.32
N ALA A 23 15.11 -3.24 -12.43
CA ALA A 23 14.12 -4.28 -12.72
C ALA A 23 12.67 -3.75 -12.78
N ASN A 24 12.37 -2.64 -12.08
CA ASN A 24 10.99 -2.19 -11.90
C ASN A 24 10.70 -0.80 -12.48
N LYS A 25 11.69 0.02 -12.81
CA LYS A 25 11.54 1.43 -13.22
C LYS A 25 10.48 1.68 -14.29
N LEU A 26 10.40 0.84 -15.32
CA LEU A 26 9.41 1.00 -16.39
C LEU A 26 7.98 0.75 -15.94
N LYS A 27 7.78 -0.21 -15.02
CA LYS A 27 6.45 -0.50 -14.47
C LYS A 27 6.03 0.59 -13.51
N LEU A 28 6.91 1.00 -12.61
CA LEU A 28 6.67 2.12 -11.68
C LEU A 28 6.33 3.39 -12.43
N TYR A 29 7.11 3.73 -13.46
CA TYR A 29 6.85 4.88 -14.32
C TYR A 29 5.46 4.82 -14.97
N ARG A 30 5.06 3.66 -15.53
CA ARG A 30 3.73 3.50 -16.14
C ARG A 30 2.60 3.68 -15.12
N ILE A 31 2.76 3.15 -13.91
CA ILE A 31 1.79 3.33 -12.82
C ILE A 31 1.70 4.81 -12.46
N ALA A 32 2.81 5.47 -12.18
CA ALA A 32 2.84 6.88 -11.84
C ALA A 32 2.24 7.75 -12.95
N TYR A 33 2.66 7.56 -14.21
CA TYR A 33 2.18 8.33 -15.35
C TYR A 33 0.67 8.14 -15.60
N SER A 34 0.13 6.95 -15.33
CA SER A 34 -1.30 6.70 -15.46
C SER A 34 -2.15 7.60 -14.56
N ILE A 35 -1.57 8.07 -13.44
CA ILE A 35 -2.23 8.89 -12.42
C ILE A 35 -1.91 10.37 -12.63
N VAL A 36 -0.61 10.74 -12.65
CA VAL A 36 -0.20 12.16 -12.68
C VAL A 36 -0.31 12.80 -14.06
N LYS A 37 -0.30 12.00 -15.15
CA LYS A 37 -0.40 12.43 -16.56
C LYS A 37 0.67 13.45 -16.97
N ASN A 38 1.81 13.48 -16.29
CA ASN A 38 2.94 14.34 -16.57
C ASN A 38 4.23 13.51 -16.48
N HIS A 39 5.13 13.66 -17.44
CA HIS A 39 6.37 12.88 -17.51
C HIS A 39 7.30 13.18 -16.35
N HIS A 40 7.50 14.45 -16.05
CA HIS A 40 8.39 14.90 -14.97
C HIS A 40 7.88 14.42 -13.62
N ASP A 41 6.59 14.66 -13.33
CA ASP A 41 5.95 14.21 -12.10
C ASP A 41 6.02 12.67 -11.96
N ALA A 42 5.91 11.93 -13.06
CA ALA A 42 6.01 10.47 -13.04
C ALA A 42 7.44 9.98 -12.74
N GLU A 43 8.46 10.65 -13.27
CA GLU A 43 9.86 10.35 -12.96
C GLU A 43 10.18 10.66 -11.50
N ASP A 44 9.68 11.79 -10.98
CA ASP A 44 9.82 12.16 -9.57
C ASP A 44 9.16 11.13 -8.66
N CYS A 45 7.93 10.68 -8.99
CA CYS A 45 7.28 9.59 -8.25
C CYS A 45 8.16 8.34 -8.16
N VAL A 46 8.82 7.95 -9.24
CA VAL A 46 9.69 6.75 -9.22
C VAL A 46 10.89 6.94 -8.30
N GLN A 47 11.47 8.14 -8.26
CA GLN A 47 12.55 8.45 -7.33
C GLN A 47 12.06 8.43 -5.88
N ASP A 48 10.90 9.03 -5.60
CA ASP A 48 10.28 9.04 -4.28
C ASP A 48 9.94 7.63 -3.77
N VAL A 49 9.53 6.72 -4.67
CA VAL A 49 9.33 5.28 -4.33
C VAL A 49 10.62 4.67 -3.81
N MET A 50 11.74 4.95 -4.44
CA MET A 50 13.03 4.39 -4.03
C MET A 50 13.51 4.98 -2.71
N ILE A 51 13.23 6.27 -2.46
CA ILE A 51 13.52 6.92 -1.17
C ILE A 51 12.65 6.30 -0.07
N ALA A 52 11.35 6.15 -0.29
CA ALA A 52 10.45 5.52 0.67
C ALA A 52 10.81 4.06 0.95
N LEU A 53 11.38 3.35 -0.03
CA LEU A 53 11.82 1.98 0.15
C LEU A 53 13.02 1.85 1.10
N ILE A 54 13.89 2.86 1.18
CA ILE A 54 15.06 2.85 2.07
C ILE A 54 14.61 2.70 3.53
N ASP A 55 13.57 3.41 3.93
CA ASP A 55 13.05 3.36 5.31
C ASP A 55 12.44 2.00 5.68
N HIS A 56 12.13 1.16 4.69
CA HIS A 56 11.47 -0.14 4.86
C HIS A 56 12.30 -1.31 4.27
N LEU A 57 13.61 -1.10 4.06
CA LEU A 57 14.46 -2.03 3.32
C LEU A 57 14.55 -3.41 3.95
N ASP A 58 14.60 -3.50 5.27
CA ASP A 58 14.67 -4.77 5.99
C ASP A 58 13.38 -5.59 5.81
N THR A 59 12.22 -4.96 5.96
CA THR A 59 10.92 -5.59 5.72
C THR A 59 10.80 -6.06 4.26
N PHE A 60 11.27 -5.23 3.33
CA PHE A 60 11.26 -5.56 1.90
C PHE A 60 12.15 -6.77 1.58
N ARG A 61 13.34 -6.87 2.17
CA ARG A 61 14.25 -8.01 1.97
C ARG A 61 13.69 -9.34 2.49
N MET A 62 12.92 -9.31 3.57
CA MET A 62 12.30 -10.50 4.15
C MET A 62 11.09 -11.00 3.35
N ALA A 63 10.52 -10.17 2.50
CA ALA A 63 9.37 -10.50 1.68
C ALA A 63 9.76 -11.36 0.47
N ASP A 64 8.87 -12.24 0.04
CA ASP A 64 9.03 -12.94 -1.24
C ASP A 64 8.86 -11.99 -2.44
N GLU A 65 9.22 -12.46 -3.63
CA GLU A 65 9.24 -11.64 -4.85
C GLU A 65 7.88 -11.05 -5.22
N VAL A 66 6.79 -11.78 -4.97
CA VAL A 66 5.42 -11.31 -5.26
C VAL A 66 5.06 -10.15 -4.35
N HIS A 67 5.35 -10.31 -3.07
CA HIS A 67 5.08 -9.29 -2.06
C HIS A 67 6.00 -8.07 -2.23
N GLN A 68 7.26 -8.26 -2.59
CA GLN A 68 8.17 -7.16 -2.93
C GLN A 68 7.61 -6.31 -4.08
N LYS A 69 7.13 -6.94 -5.16
CA LYS A 69 6.52 -6.24 -6.30
C LYS A 69 5.25 -5.49 -5.88
N ASN A 70 4.37 -6.15 -5.13
CA ASN A 70 3.14 -5.53 -4.65
C ASN A 70 3.43 -4.32 -3.77
N MET A 71 4.41 -4.41 -2.88
CA MET A 71 4.85 -3.30 -2.03
C MET A 71 5.30 -2.10 -2.87
N LEU A 72 6.19 -2.32 -3.84
CA LEU A 72 6.68 -1.26 -4.73
C LEU A 72 5.54 -0.58 -5.49
N PHE A 73 4.61 -1.36 -6.05
CA PHE A 73 3.51 -0.82 -6.85
C PHE A 73 2.51 -0.03 -5.99
N ARG A 74 2.25 -0.47 -4.75
CA ARG A 74 1.40 0.26 -3.81
C ARG A 74 2.03 1.57 -3.37
N ILE A 75 3.32 1.57 -3.00
CA ILE A 75 4.07 2.78 -2.67
C ILE A 75 4.00 3.77 -3.84
N CYS A 76 4.29 3.29 -5.06
CA CYS A 76 4.27 4.11 -6.27
C CYS A 76 2.89 4.74 -6.52
N ARG A 77 1.83 3.95 -6.42
CA ARG A 77 0.46 4.43 -6.61
C ARG A 77 0.09 5.51 -5.60
N ASN A 78 0.42 5.31 -4.33
CA ASN A 78 0.10 6.27 -3.29
C ASN A 78 0.86 7.59 -3.48
N ILE A 79 2.16 7.53 -3.75
CA ILE A 79 2.98 8.72 -4.06
C ILE A 79 2.38 9.47 -5.26
N ALA A 80 2.02 8.76 -6.32
CA ALA A 80 1.42 9.37 -7.51
C ALA A 80 0.06 10.03 -7.22
N ILE A 81 -0.79 9.39 -6.41
CA ILE A 81 -2.08 9.98 -5.99
C ILE A 81 -1.86 11.24 -5.17
N ASP A 82 -0.89 11.25 -4.26
CA ASP A 82 -0.59 12.42 -3.45
C ASP A 82 -0.05 13.58 -4.27
N GLN A 83 0.83 13.29 -5.19
CA GLN A 83 1.37 14.29 -6.10
C GLN A 83 0.27 14.87 -7.00
N TYR A 84 -0.64 14.02 -7.51
CA TYR A 84 -1.82 14.46 -8.25
C TYR A 84 -2.74 15.36 -7.39
N ARG A 85 -3.09 14.93 -6.17
CA ARG A 85 -3.90 15.73 -5.24
C ARG A 85 -3.24 17.06 -4.89
N SER A 86 -1.95 17.08 -4.64
CA SER A 86 -1.17 18.29 -4.38
C SER A 86 -1.18 19.24 -5.58
N SER A 87 -1.00 18.73 -6.80
CA SER A 87 -1.04 19.50 -8.03
C SER A 87 -2.42 20.12 -8.28
N MET A 88 -3.50 19.37 -7.99
CA MET A 88 -4.88 19.85 -8.13
C MET A 88 -5.20 20.96 -7.13
N ARG A 89 -4.77 20.82 -5.87
CA ARG A 89 -4.91 21.88 -4.85
C ARG A 89 -4.19 23.17 -5.27
N ARG A 90 -2.96 23.05 -5.79
CA ARG A 90 -2.18 24.21 -6.30
C ARG A 90 -2.85 24.91 -7.49
N ARG A 91 -3.63 24.17 -8.29
CA ARG A 91 -4.38 24.71 -9.44
C ARG A 91 -5.74 25.30 -9.05
N GLY A 92 -6.09 25.38 -7.75
CA GLY A 92 -7.34 25.93 -7.25
C GLY A 92 -8.58 25.08 -7.61
N ARG A 93 -8.39 23.82 -7.98
CA ARG A 93 -9.49 22.88 -8.21
C ARG A 93 -9.75 22.13 -6.90
N GLU A 94 -10.96 22.26 -6.36
CA GLU A 94 -11.39 21.49 -5.20
C GLU A 94 -11.31 19.99 -5.56
N VAL A 95 -10.42 19.28 -4.90
CA VAL A 95 -10.48 17.82 -4.86
C VAL A 95 -11.54 17.51 -3.82
N TYR A 96 -12.65 16.92 -4.23
CA TYR A 96 -13.63 16.37 -3.31
C TYR A 96 -12.89 15.38 -2.39
N ALA A 97 -12.64 15.81 -1.16
CA ALA A 97 -12.29 14.88 -0.10
C ALA A 97 -13.52 13.98 0.07
N GLU A 98 -13.31 12.66 -0.02
CA GLU A 98 -14.33 11.71 0.42
C GLU A 98 -14.77 12.17 1.82
N SER A 99 -16.05 12.40 1.98
CA SER A 99 -16.64 12.85 3.24
C SER A 99 -16.16 11.94 4.37
N GLU A 100 -15.53 12.54 5.39
CA GLU A 100 -15.16 11.86 6.62
C GLU A 100 -16.46 11.50 7.35
N GLU A 101 -17.06 10.38 6.98
CA GLU A 101 -18.08 9.75 7.81
C GLU A 101 -17.39 9.14 9.03
N THR A 102 -17.40 9.88 10.12
CA THR A 102 -17.03 9.39 11.44
C THR A 102 -18.12 8.45 11.94
N TRP A 103 -17.89 7.15 11.78
CA TRP A 103 -18.71 6.13 12.41
C TRP A 103 -17.93 5.58 13.61
N ASP A 104 -18.53 5.74 14.80
CA ASP A 104 -18.11 5.01 15.99
C ASP A 104 -18.41 3.52 15.78
N ILE A 105 -17.38 2.76 15.44
CA ILE A 105 -17.49 1.30 15.31
C ILE A 105 -16.67 0.68 16.42
N ALA A 106 -17.36 0.01 17.35
CA ALA A 106 -16.74 -0.76 18.41
C ALA A 106 -15.73 -1.78 17.86
N ASP A 107 -14.55 -1.79 18.46
CA ASP A 107 -13.44 -2.69 18.15
C ASP A 107 -13.79 -4.12 18.61
N ASP A 108 -14.30 -4.95 17.71
CA ASP A 108 -14.43 -6.40 17.90
C ASP A 108 -13.34 -7.11 17.10
N ASP A 109 -12.09 -6.84 17.43
CA ASP A 109 -10.95 -7.00 16.53
C ASP A 109 -10.03 -8.19 16.83
N GLU A 110 -10.14 -8.82 18.03
CA GLU A 110 -9.23 -9.89 18.46
C GLU A 110 -9.34 -11.15 17.58
N GLY A 111 -10.55 -11.55 17.22
CA GLY A 111 -10.79 -12.76 16.41
C GLY A 111 -10.28 -12.63 14.95
N VAL A 112 -10.36 -11.43 14.39
CA VAL A 112 -9.92 -11.16 13.01
C VAL A 112 -8.39 -11.06 12.94
N ALA A 113 -7.75 -10.45 13.92
CA ALA A 113 -6.30 -10.35 13.99
C ALA A 113 -5.65 -11.73 14.14
N GLU A 114 -6.22 -12.60 14.98
CA GLU A 114 -5.76 -13.98 15.15
C GLU A 114 -5.97 -14.83 13.90
N TRP A 115 -7.11 -14.66 13.22
CA TRP A 115 -7.38 -15.31 11.94
C TRP A 115 -6.38 -14.84 10.87
N PHE A 116 -6.12 -13.55 10.77
CA PHE A 116 -5.15 -12.98 9.84
C PHE A 116 -3.74 -13.53 10.07
N SER A 117 -3.31 -13.62 11.33
CA SER A 117 -2.01 -14.19 11.70
C SER A 117 -1.88 -15.67 11.29
N ARG A 118 -2.96 -16.44 11.38
CA ARG A 118 -2.98 -17.85 10.94
C ARG A 118 -2.99 -18.02 9.42
N CYS A 119 -3.60 -17.08 8.70
CA CYS A 119 -3.73 -17.13 7.23
C CYS A 119 -2.62 -16.36 6.49
N GLN A 120 -1.73 -15.68 7.19
CA GLN A 120 -0.71 -14.77 6.62
C GLN A 120 0.19 -15.43 5.55
N ALA A 121 0.35 -16.75 5.59
CA ALA A 121 1.13 -17.52 4.63
C ALA A 121 0.31 -18.10 3.47
N SER A 122 -1.00 -17.83 3.36
CA SER A 122 -1.83 -18.44 2.33
C SER A 122 -1.98 -17.52 1.12
N GLN A 123 -1.72 -18.08 -0.08
CA GLN A 123 -1.98 -17.41 -1.37
C GLN A 123 -3.44 -16.95 -1.48
N GLN A 124 -4.38 -17.74 -0.94
CA GLN A 124 -5.80 -17.41 -0.93
C GLN A 124 -6.10 -16.09 -0.25
N LEU A 125 -5.48 -15.81 0.92
CA LEU A 125 -5.66 -14.53 1.59
C LEU A 125 -5.13 -13.36 0.76
N ALA A 126 -3.98 -13.54 0.13
CA ALA A 126 -3.41 -12.51 -0.75
C ALA A 126 -4.36 -12.22 -1.93
N ASP A 127 -4.92 -13.24 -2.55
CA ASP A 127 -5.88 -13.10 -3.65
C ASP A 127 -7.17 -12.42 -3.19
N MET A 128 -7.68 -12.76 -2.01
CA MET A 128 -8.84 -12.12 -1.41
C MET A 128 -8.59 -10.63 -1.12
N ILE A 129 -7.44 -10.28 -0.56
CA ILE A 129 -7.06 -8.88 -0.30
C ILE A 129 -6.97 -8.12 -1.63
N ASN A 130 -6.33 -8.71 -2.65
CA ASN A 130 -6.19 -8.09 -3.96
C ASN A 130 -7.51 -7.92 -4.70
N SER A 131 -8.55 -8.68 -4.33
CA SER A 131 -9.90 -8.55 -4.89
C SER A 131 -10.74 -7.43 -4.24
N LEU A 132 -10.27 -6.83 -3.16
CA LEU A 132 -10.92 -5.66 -2.55
C LEU A 132 -10.59 -4.40 -3.34
N GLU A 133 -11.44 -3.38 -3.18
CA GLU A 133 -11.11 -2.03 -3.66
C GLU A 133 -9.79 -1.54 -3.03
N ASP A 134 -9.02 -0.80 -3.81
CA ASP A 134 -7.69 -0.33 -3.43
C ASP A 134 -7.64 0.37 -2.08
N ILE A 135 -8.65 1.19 -1.75
CA ILE A 135 -8.73 1.92 -0.48
C ILE A 135 -8.78 1.00 0.76
N TYR A 136 -9.30 -0.22 0.60
CA TYR A 136 -9.40 -1.23 1.65
C TYR A 136 -8.21 -2.18 1.63
N SER A 137 -7.79 -2.62 0.45
CA SER A 137 -6.65 -3.53 0.32
C SER A 137 -5.35 -2.89 0.79
N ASP A 138 -5.16 -1.58 0.58
CA ASP A 138 -3.96 -0.87 1.00
C ASP A 138 -3.81 -0.81 2.51
N VAL A 139 -4.87 -0.41 3.23
CA VAL A 139 -4.79 -0.33 4.69
C VAL A 139 -4.54 -1.69 5.34
N LEU A 140 -5.10 -2.78 4.78
CA LEU A 140 -4.81 -4.15 5.23
C LEU A 140 -3.35 -4.51 4.97
N TYR A 141 -2.86 -4.23 3.78
CA TYR A 141 -1.48 -4.51 3.41
C TYR A 141 -0.49 -3.79 4.33
N TYR A 142 -0.68 -2.48 4.53
CA TYR A 142 0.20 -1.71 5.40
C TYR A 142 0.14 -2.16 6.85
N PHE A 143 -1.04 -2.49 7.36
CA PHE A 143 -1.22 -2.88 8.75
C PHE A 143 -0.68 -4.28 9.03
N TYR A 144 -1.09 -5.29 8.24
CA TYR A 144 -0.77 -6.69 8.53
C TYR A 144 0.53 -7.17 7.88
N TYR A 145 0.89 -6.60 6.76
CA TYR A 145 2.06 -7.05 6.01
C TYR A 145 3.30 -6.22 6.29
N MET A 146 3.15 -4.90 6.31
CA MET A 146 4.24 -3.98 6.63
C MET A 146 4.33 -3.64 8.12
N HIS A 147 3.41 -4.17 8.94
CA HIS A 147 3.35 -3.94 10.39
C HIS A 147 3.36 -2.46 10.79
N LEU A 148 2.78 -1.59 9.96
CA LEU A 148 2.67 -0.17 10.25
C LEU A 148 1.54 0.08 11.24
N SER A 149 1.76 1.02 12.18
CA SER A 149 0.72 1.53 13.05
C SER A 149 -0.32 2.35 12.26
N THR A 150 -1.52 2.52 12.82
CA THR A 150 -2.56 3.37 12.21
C THR A 150 -2.09 4.81 12.04
N ALA A 151 -1.22 5.32 12.91
CA ALA A 151 -0.63 6.64 12.80
C ALA A 151 0.35 6.76 11.63
N GLU A 152 1.16 5.73 11.36
CA GLU A 152 2.08 5.68 10.21
C GLU A 152 1.31 5.55 8.90
N ILE A 153 0.29 4.66 8.86
CA ILE A 153 -0.61 4.52 7.71
C ILE A 153 -1.33 5.83 7.41
N SER A 154 -1.80 6.53 8.45
CA SER A 154 -2.43 7.85 8.35
C SER A 154 -1.53 8.85 7.63
N LYS A 155 -0.26 8.93 8.03
CA LYS A 155 0.73 9.80 7.39
C LYS A 155 1.01 9.37 5.94
N MET A 156 1.18 8.07 5.70
CA MET A 156 1.49 7.51 4.38
C MET A 156 0.35 7.71 3.38
N LEU A 157 -0.91 7.55 3.81
CA LEU A 157 -2.09 7.70 2.96
C LEU A 157 -2.68 9.11 2.96
N HIS A 158 -2.12 10.04 3.76
CA HIS A 158 -2.61 11.42 3.96
C HIS A 158 -4.11 11.49 4.29
N ILE A 159 -4.56 10.59 5.16
CA ILE A 159 -5.93 10.53 5.69
C ILE A 159 -5.87 10.61 7.23
N SER A 160 -6.99 10.91 7.89
CA SER A 160 -7.02 10.90 9.35
C SER A 160 -6.82 9.48 9.90
N GLU A 161 -6.26 9.35 11.10
CA GLU A 161 -6.08 8.05 11.76
C GLU A 161 -7.45 7.35 12.01
N GLY A 162 -8.50 8.14 12.31
CA GLY A 162 -9.86 7.64 12.40
C GLY A 162 -10.32 7.00 11.08
N ASN A 163 -10.01 7.62 9.94
CA ASN A 163 -10.34 7.06 8.63
C ASN A 163 -9.58 5.74 8.36
N VAL A 164 -8.30 5.64 8.78
CA VAL A 164 -7.55 4.38 8.70
C VAL A 164 -8.25 3.26 9.47
N ARG A 165 -8.67 3.54 10.73
CA ARG A 165 -9.39 2.56 11.56
C ARG A 165 -10.71 2.12 10.93
N VAL A 166 -11.50 3.06 10.42
CA VAL A 166 -12.75 2.76 9.71
C VAL A 166 -12.50 1.88 8.48
N ARG A 167 -11.50 2.23 7.66
CA ARG A 167 -11.14 1.43 6.47
C ARG A 167 -10.67 0.02 6.86
N LEU A 168 -9.84 -0.12 7.89
CA LEU A 168 -9.41 -1.43 8.41
C LEU A 168 -10.60 -2.27 8.86
N THR A 169 -11.52 -1.71 9.64
CA THR A 169 -12.71 -2.43 10.13
C THR A 169 -13.61 -2.87 8.96
N ARG A 170 -13.86 -1.99 7.99
CA ARG A 170 -14.65 -2.34 6.80
C ARG A 170 -13.97 -3.42 5.97
N ALA A 171 -12.68 -3.27 5.71
CA ALA A 171 -11.89 -4.25 4.96
C ALA A 171 -11.89 -5.64 5.60
N ARG A 172 -11.74 -5.71 6.92
CA ARG A 172 -11.82 -6.97 7.68
C ARG A 172 -13.19 -7.63 7.56
N ARG A 173 -14.28 -6.87 7.67
CA ARG A 173 -15.63 -7.40 7.49
C ARG A 173 -15.85 -7.96 6.08
N MET A 174 -15.36 -7.26 5.06
CA MET A 174 -15.45 -7.74 3.67
C MET A 174 -14.69 -9.05 3.47
N LEU A 175 -13.47 -9.17 4.02
CA LEU A 175 -12.70 -10.41 3.96
C LEU A 175 -13.39 -11.56 4.70
N LEU A 176 -13.92 -11.32 5.89
CA LEU A 176 -14.65 -12.34 6.65
C LEU A 176 -15.91 -12.82 5.93
N SER A 177 -16.64 -11.92 5.27
CA SER A 177 -17.81 -12.28 4.47
C SER A 177 -17.42 -13.19 3.33
N ARG A 178 -16.42 -12.81 2.54
CA ARG A 178 -15.94 -13.63 1.41
C ARG A 178 -15.40 -14.99 1.84
N TRP A 179 -14.64 -15.02 2.93
CA TRP A 179 -14.14 -16.28 3.49
C TRP A 179 -15.27 -17.24 3.90
N LYS A 180 -16.33 -16.71 4.51
CA LYS A 180 -17.51 -17.52 4.86
C LYS A 180 -18.21 -18.05 3.63
N GLU A 181 -18.32 -17.28 2.57
CA GLU A 181 -18.91 -17.70 1.29
C GLU A 181 -18.11 -18.84 0.66
N GLU A 182 -16.77 -18.71 0.58
CA GLU A 182 -15.89 -19.78 0.07
C GLU A 182 -15.97 -21.06 0.90
N LEU A 183 -15.99 -20.96 2.23
CA LEU A 183 -16.16 -22.12 3.11
C LEU A 183 -17.52 -22.81 2.90
N TYR A 184 -18.57 -22.04 2.62
CA TYR A 184 -19.88 -22.59 2.33
C TYR A 184 -19.91 -23.34 1.00
N GLU A 185 -19.29 -22.78 -0.03
CA GLU A 185 -19.16 -23.42 -1.34
C GLU A 185 -18.35 -24.72 -1.30
N LEU A 186 -17.26 -24.75 -0.52
CA LEU A 186 -16.44 -25.96 -0.32
C LEU A 186 -17.15 -27.08 0.43
N ARG A 187 -18.12 -26.74 1.30
CA ARG A 187 -18.93 -27.72 2.04
C ARG A 187 -20.14 -28.24 1.26
N SER A 188 -20.50 -27.56 0.17
CA SER A 188 -21.66 -27.88 -0.65
C SER A 188 -21.32 -28.75 -1.88
N LYS A 189 -20.03 -29.04 -2.07
CA LYS A 189 -19.49 -29.97 -3.09
C LYS A 189 -19.06 -31.27 -2.46
#